data_73ebf8511a7022e3f42b35217d60dc5b
#
_entry.id   73ebf8511a7022e3f42b35217d60dc5b
#
_cell.length_a   1.000
_cell.length_b   1.000
_cell.length_c   1.000
_cell.angle_alpha   90.00
_cell.angle_beta   90.00
_cell.angle_gamma   90.00
#
_symmetry.space_group_name_H-M   'P 1'
#
loop_
_entity.id
_entity.type
_entity.pdbx_description
1 polymer ?
#
loop_
_entity_poly.entity_id
_entity_poly.type
_entity_poly.pdbx_seq_one_letter_code
_entity_poly.pdbx_strand_id
1 'polypeptide(L)'
;MARKVRVAAVQLNPDLDTPTGTVDRVITAIADAAAQGAELVVFPETVVPYYPYFSFVQPPMMSGGEHMRLYENAVVVPGPVTDAVSAAARRHGIVVMLGV
;
A
#
# COMPACT_ATOMS: atom_id res chain seq x y z
N MET A 1 17.01 -8.56 27.73
CA MET A 1 17.69 -7.46 27.03
C MET A 1 16.82 -6.92 25.90
N ALA A 2 16.72 -5.61 25.81
CA ALA A 2 15.95 -4.97 24.76
C ALA A 2 16.69 -5.05 23.42
N ARG A 3 15.97 -5.41 22.35
CA ARG A 3 16.45 -5.38 20.99
C ARG A 3 15.91 -4.12 20.30
N LYS A 4 16.76 -3.41 19.59
CA LYS A 4 16.34 -2.28 18.76
C LYS A 4 15.92 -2.81 17.38
N VAL A 5 14.79 -2.33 16.92
CA VAL A 5 14.26 -2.66 15.58
C VAL A 5 14.16 -1.36 14.78
N ARG A 6 14.73 -1.35 13.58
CA ARG A 6 14.60 -0.20 12.69
C ARG A 6 13.33 -0.35 11.86
N VAL A 7 12.48 0.64 11.95
CA VAL A 7 11.18 0.67 11.26
C VAL A 7 11.14 1.84 10.29
N ALA A 8 10.58 1.62 9.11
CA ALA A 8 10.28 2.68 8.16
C ALA A 8 8.76 2.90 8.10
N ALA A 9 8.33 4.14 8.32
CA ALA A 9 6.97 4.57 8.05
C ALA A 9 6.97 5.29 6.69
N VAL A 10 6.24 4.74 5.73
CA VAL A 10 6.22 5.26 4.37
C VAL A 10 4.97 6.08 4.14
N GLN A 11 5.15 7.26 3.59
CA GLN A 11 4.09 8.09 3.05
C GLN A 11 4.31 8.21 1.55
N LEU A 12 3.36 7.72 0.76
CA LEU A 12 3.47 7.77 -0.69
C LEU A 12 2.12 8.14 -1.32
N ASN A 13 2.19 8.70 -2.52
CA ASN A 13 1.01 8.96 -3.32
C ASN A 13 0.66 7.71 -4.12
N PRO A 14 -0.60 7.24 -4.06
CA PRO A 14 -1.04 6.15 -4.92
C PRO A 14 -1.14 6.63 -6.37
N ASP A 15 -1.07 5.68 -7.29
CA ASP A 15 -1.42 5.92 -8.68
C ASP A 15 -2.96 5.81 -8.79
N LEU A 16 -3.61 6.93 -9.04
CA LEU A 16 -5.07 6.98 -9.10
C LEU A 16 -5.63 6.36 -10.40
N ASP A 17 -4.77 6.14 -11.38
CA ASP A 17 -5.18 5.57 -12.67
C ASP A 17 -5.19 4.04 -12.62
N THR A 18 -4.19 3.44 -11.96
CA THR A 18 -4.11 1.97 -11.87
C THR A 18 -3.60 1.49 -10.52
N PRO A 19 -4.19 0.41 -9.95
CA PRO A 19 -3.65 -0.23 -8.75
C PRO A 19 -2.25 -0.79 -8.97
N THR A 20 -1.93 -1.23 -10.18
CA THR A 20 -0.60 -1.75 -10.54
C THR A 20 0.48 -0.69 -10.34
N GLY A 21 0.23 0.55 -10.75
CA GLY A 21 1.16 1.65 -10.53
C GLY A 21 1.41 1.91 -9.04
N THR A 22 0.38 1.81 -8.22
CA THR A 22 0.51 1.92 -6.76
C THR A 22 1.36 0.78 -6.19
N VAL A 23 1.13 -0.45 -6.63
CA VAL A 23 1.90 -1.62 -6.19
C VAL A 23 3.38 -1.45 -6.57
N ASP A 24 3.68 -0.96 -7.75
CA ASP A 24 5.06 -0.67 -8.16
C ASP A 24 5.74 0.33 -7.23
N ARG A 25 5.03 1.38 -6.82
CA ARG A 25 5.52 2.35 -5.85
C ARG A 25 5.77 1.73 -4.47
N VAL A 26 4.87 0.85 -4.04
CA VAL A 26 5.01 0.10 -2.78
C VAL A 26 6.27 -0.77 -2.83
N ILE A 27 6.46 -1.52 -3.90
CA ILE A 27 7.63 -2.41 -4.08
C ILE A 27 8.93 -1.62 -4.07
N THR A 28 8.97 -0.48 -4.75
CA THR A 28 10.12 0.42 -4.74
C THR A 28 10.42 0.92 -3.31
N ALA A 29 9.40 1.32 -2.58
CA ALA A 29 9.56 1.78 -1.20
C ALA A 29 10.04 0.66 -0.26
N ILE A 30 9.61 -0.57 -0.47
CA ILE A 30 10.10 -1.74 0.28
C ILE A 30 11.62 -1.91 0.05
N ALA A 31 12.05 -1.84 -1.20
CA ALA A 31 13.46 -1.94 -1.55
C ALA A 31 14.29 -0.82 -0.91
N ASP A 32 13.80 0.41 -0.97
CA ASP A 32 14.47 1.58 -0.39
C ASP A 32 14.57 1.47 1.13
N ALA A 33 13.50 1.05 1.81
CA ALA A 33 13.50 0.84 3.25
C ALA A 33 14.50 -0.24 3.66
N ALA A 34 14.50 -1.36 2.94
CA ALA A 34 15.43 -2.46 3.20
C ALA A 34 16.88 -2.02 2.99
N ALA A 35 17.17 -1.23 1.96
CA ALA A 35 18.50 -0.69 1.69
C ALA A 35 19.00 0.21 2.82
N GLN A 36 18.10 0.85 3.57
CA GLN A 36 18.40 1.69 4.73
C GLN A 36 18.44 0.89 6.04
N GLY A 37 18.31 -0.42 5.98
CA GLY A 37 18.41 -1.31 7.12
C GLY A 37 17.11 -1.47 7.91
N ALA A 38 15.96 -1.09 7.36
CA ALA A 38 14.69 -1.32 8.02
C ALA A 38 14.36 -2.82 8.07
N GLU A 39 13.83 -3.26 9.19
CA GLU A 39 13.37 -4.64 9.41
C GLU A 39 11.84 -4.75 9.27
N LEU A 40 11.15 -3.63 9.42
CA LEU A 40 9.71 -3.49 9.24
C LEU A 40 9.44 -2.22 8.45
N VAL A 41 8.56 -2.32 7.47
CA VAL A 41 8.05 -1.15 6.73
C VAL A 41 6.53 -1.11 6.83
N VAL A 42 5.99 0.07 7.12
CA VAL A 42 4.57 0.31 7.33
C VAL A 42 4.06 1.31 6.29
N PHE A 43 2.99 0.94 5.61
CA PHE A 43 2.33 1.77 4.61
C PHE A 43 1.03 2.34 5.14
N PRO A 44 0.50 3.42 4.53
CA PRO A 44 -0.75 4.04 4.97
C PRO A 44 -1.96 3.11 4.83
N GLU A 45 -3.02 3.47 5.55
CA GLU A 45 -4.33 2.83 5.43
C GLU A 45 -4.83 2.87 3.98
N THR A 46 -5.31 1.73 3.49
CA THR A 46 -5.90 1.58 2.15
C THR A 46 -5.05 2.24 1.04
N VAL A 47 -3.74 2.06 1.11
CA VAL A 47 -2.86 2.66 0.09
C VAL A 47 -3.10 2.01 -1.27
N VAL A 48 -3.53 0.75 -1.31
CA VAL A 48 -3.94 0.07 -2.53
C VAL A 48 -5.43 -0.27 -2.44
N PRO A 49 -6.25 0.17 -3.37
CA PRO A 49 -5.93 0.96 -4.56
C PRO A 49 -5.64 2.44 -4.25
N TYR A 50 -6.34 3.04 -3.32
CA TYR A 50 -6.15 4.38 -2.78
C TYR A 50 -7.13 4.63 -1.64
N TYR A 51 -6.81 5.58 -0.76
CA TYR A 51 -7.70 6.01 0.31
C TYR A 51 -8.87 6.83 -0.27
N PRO A 52 -10.11 6.63 0.20
CA PRO A 52 -11.28 7.30 -0.39
C PRO A 52 -11.40 8.78 0.01
N TYR A 53 -10.43 9.60 -0.36
CA TYR A 53 -10.41 11.03 -0.07
C TYR A 53 -11.62 11.79 -0.62
N PHE A 54 -12.20 11.31 -1.70
CA PHE A 54 -13.40 11.90 -2.29
C PHE A 54 -14.57 11.97 -1.30
N SER A 55 -14.60 11.07 -0.32
CA SER A 55 -15.63 11.05 0.72
C SER A 55 -15.63 12.30 1.59
N PHE A 56 -14.53 13.02 1.67
CA PHE A 56 -14.41 14.23 2.45
C PHE A 56 -14.80 15.50 1.69
N VAL A 57 -14.84 15.42 0.34
CA VAL A 57 -15.04 16.62 -0.49
C VAL A 57 -16.29 16.53 -1.35
N GLN A 58 -16.94 15.37 -1.44
CA GLN A 58 -18.14 15.15 -2.23
C GLN A 58 -19.30 14.65 -1.37
N PRO A 59 -20.53 15.16 -1.59
CA PRO A 59 -21.72 14.57 -0.96
C PRO A 59 -21.90 13.12 -1.40
N PRO A 60 -22.44 12.25 -0.52
CA PRO A 60 -22.64 10.83 -0.85
C PRO A 60 -23.39 10.58 -2.15
N MET A 61 -24.38 11.41 -2.46
CA MET A 61 -25.18 11.29 -3.69
C MET A 61 -24.38 11.54 -4.96
N MET A 62 -23.25 12.25 -4.87
CA MET A 62 -22.42 12.60 -6.03
C MET A 62 -21.19 11.69 -6.16
N SER A 63 -20.92 10.85 -5.18
CA SER A 63 -19.71 10.03 -5.12
C SER A 63 -19.92 8.57 -5.53
N GLY A 64 -21.08 8.22 -6.09
CA GLY A 64 -21.41 6.84 -6.47
C GLY A 64 -20.42 6.24 -7.46
N GLY A 65 -20.02 7.01 -8.48
CA GLY A 65 -19.04 6.55 -9.47
C GLY A 65 -17.67 6.29 -8.85
N GLU A 66 -17.23 7.14 -7.91
CA GLU A 66 -15.95 6.96 -7.21
C GLU A 66 -16.00 5.74 -6.29
N HIS A 67 -17.10 5.49 -5.59
CA HIS A 67 -17.27 4.29 -4.79
C HIS A 67 -17.26 3.02 -5.64
N MET A 68 -17.90 3.04 -6.79
CA MET A 68 -17.90 1.91 -7.72
C MET A 68 -16.49 1.64 -8.25
N ARG A 69 -15.77 2.69 -8.62
CA ARG A 69 -14.38 2.58 -9.06
C ARG A 69 -13.48 1.97 -7.98
N LEU A 70 -13.66 2.42 -6.73
CA LEU A 70 -12.92 1.87 -5.59
C LEU A 70 -13.23 0.39 -5.41
N TYR A 71 -14.49 0.01 -5.48
CA TYR A 71 -14.94 -1.37 -5.36
C TYR A 71 -14.34 -2.26 -6.48
N GLU A 72 -14.38 -1.78 -7.71
CA GLU A 72 -13.85 -2.53 -8.87
C GLU A 72 -12.34 -2.76 -8.78
N ASN A 73 -11.62 -1.87 -8.09
CA ASN A 73 -10.17 -1.94 -7.92
C ASN A 73 -9.76 -2.49 -6.55
N ALA A 74 -10.71 -2.97 -5.75
CA ALA A 74 -10.44 -3.52 -4.43
C ALA A 74 -9.49 -4.71 -4.53
N VAL A 75 -8.60 -4.81 -3.54
CA VAL A 75 -7.61 -5.90 -3.47
C VAL A 75 -8.28 -7.19 -3.04
N VAL A 76 -8.01 -8.25 -3.77
CA VAL A 76 -8.40 -9.62 -3.38
C VAL A 76 -7.27 -10.23 -2.55
N VAL A 77 -7.61 -10.71 -1.36
CA VAL A 77 -6.64 -11.33 -0.45
C VAL A 77 -7.02 -12.79 -0.20
N PRO A 78 -6.15 -13.76 -0.50
CA PRO A 78 -4.91 -13.62 -1.26
C PRO A 78 -5.16 -13.38 -2.75
N GLY A 79 -4.21 -12.74 -3.41
CA GLY A 79 -4.32 -12.44 -4.83
C GLY A 79 -3.06 -11.76 -5.38
N PRO A 80 -3.15 -11.22 -6.61
CA PRO A 80 -1.96 -10.69 -7.30
C PRO A 80 -1.22 -9.61 -6.52
N VAL A 81 -1.93 -8.71 -5.84
CA VAL A 81 -1.31 -7.62 -5.06
C VAL A 81 -0.55 -8.20 -3.87
N THR A 82 -1.19 -9.05 -3.09
CA THR A 82 -0.54 -9.67 -1.92
C THR A 82 0.60 -10.59 -2.33
N ASP A 83 0.49 -11.27 -3.47
CA ASP A 83 1.57 -12.11 -4.00
C ASP A 83 2.79 -11.28 -4.38
N ALA A 84 2.59 -10.16 -5.07
CA ALA A 84 3.68 -9.26 -5.48
C ALA A 84 4.39 -8.63 -4.27
N VAL A 85 3.62 -8.15 -3.29
CA VAL A 85 4.17 -7.54 -2.08
C VAL A 85 4.88 -8.59 -1.21
N SER A 86 4.31 -9.79 -1.09
CA SER A 86 4.94 -10.89 -0.36
C SER A 86 6.26 -11.32 -1.00
N ALA A 87 6.33 -11.35 -2.33
CA ALA A 87 7.57 -11.65 -3.05
C ALA A 87 8.65 -10.59 -2.77
N ALA A 88 8.27 -9.31 -2.75
CA ALA A 88 9.19 -8.23 -2.42
C ALA A 88 9.67 -8.32 -0.96
N ALA A 89 8.77 -8.59 -0.03
CA ALA A 89 9.10 -8.78 1.39
C ALA A 89 10.11 -9.93 1.56
N ARG A 90 9.89 -11.04 0.89
CA ARG A 90 10.81 -12.19 0.92
C ARG A 90 12.16 -11.85 0.31
N ARG A 91 12.16 -11.18 -0.86
CA ARG A 91 13.40 -10.81 -1.56
C ARG A 91 14.31 -9.95 -0.71
N HIS A 92 13.73 -9.03 0.04
CA HIS A 92 14.47 -8.06 0.86
C HIS A 92 14.58 -8.47 2.34
N GLY A 93 13.99 -9.59 2.74
CA GLY A 93 14.05 -10.07 4.12
C GLY A 93 13.44 -9.09 5.12
N ILE A 94 12.34 -8.44 4.77
CA ILE A 94 11.70 -7.39 5.57
C ILE A 94 10.24 -7.74 5.84
N VAL A 95 9.74 -7.34 7.01
CA VAL A 95 8.31 -7.43 7.33
C VAL A 95 7.59 -6.22 6.75
N VAL A 96 6.48 -6.46 6.06
CA VAL A 96 5.68 -5.40 5.43
C VAL A 96 4.28 -5.37 6.02
N MET A 97 3.85 -4.18 6.47
CA MET A 97 2.46 -3.91 6.83
C MET A 97 1.85 -3.04 5.74
N LEU A 98 0.91 -3.60 4.99
CA LEU A 98 0.26 -2.95 3.86
C LEU A 98 -1.23 -2.74 4.15
N GLY A 99 -1.71 -1.51 4.02
CA GLY A 99 -3.15 -1.21 4.06
C GLY A 99 -3.81 -1.48 2.70
N VAL A 100 -4.85 -2.29 2.69
CA VAL A 100 -5.63 -2.62 1.50
C VAL A 100 -7.12 -2.52 1.76
#